data_7b0a72bc33e1c9c7484e013e3bc9469b
#
_entry.id   7b0a72bc33e1c9c7484e013e3bc9469b
#
_cell.length_a   1.000
_cell.length_b   1.000
_cell.length_c   1.000
_cell.angle_alpha   90.00
_cell.angle_beta   90.00
_cell.angle_gamma   90.00
#
_symmetry.space_group_name_H-M   'P 1'
#
loop_
_entity.id
_entity.type
_entity.pdbx_description
1 polymer ?
#
loop_
_entity_poly.entity_id
_entity_poly.type
_entity_poly.pdbx_seq_one_letter_code
_entity_poly.pdbx_strand_id
1 'polypeptide(L)'
;MKARIRPVAPCALVWNYPQTEPSWSALVAACEKVGLPVKPVSNTQAGHTVGWLCGIPGASEASVLLHLAPETYPAALILNGLDRKHLDTLLAELRTAGVTIPLKAVVTATNQQWPLSELLAELCRERDEIARRAAKNT
;
A
#
# COMPACT_ATOMS: atom_id res chain seq x y z
N MET A 1 -14.02 23.05 22.45
CA MET A 1 -14.09 21.66 22.03
C MET A 1 -12.79 21.27 21.33
N LYS A 2 -12.28 20.16 21.71
CA LYS A 2 -11.07 19.67 21.12
C LYS A 2 -11.35 18.99 19.80
N ALA A 3 -10.75 19.46 18.73
CA ALA A 3 -10.90 18.83 17.44
C ALA A 3 -10.23 17.45 17.45
N ARG A 4 -10.96 16.45 17.07
CA ARG A 4 -10.41 15.12 16.95
C ARG A 4 -9.78 14.98 15.56
N ILE A 5 -8.52 14.62 15.53
CA ILE A 5 -7.88 14.33 14.26
C ILE A 5 -8.33 12.94 13.83
N ARG A 6 -9.06 12.89 12.72
CA ARG A 6 -9.45 11.61 12.12
C ARG A 6 -8.50 11.30 10.99
N PRO A 7 -8.15 10.02 10.80
CA PRO A 7 -7.44 9.65 9.59
C PRO A 7 -8.26 10.06 8.38
N VAL A 8 -7.64 10.78 7.45
CA VAL A 8 -8.30 11.22 6.24
C VAL A 8 -8.16 10.14 5.19
N ALA A 9 -9.30 9.78 4.55
CA ALA A 9 -9.35 8.81 3.47
C ALA A 9 -8.66 7.47 3.82
N PRO A 10 -9.07 6.81 4.93
CA PRO A 10 -8.47 5.51 5.27
C PRO A 10 -8.74 4.52 4.14
N CYS A 11 -7.69 3.84 3.70
CA CYS A 11 -7.81 2.84 2.63
C CYS A 11 -6.57 1.97 2.55
N ALA A 12 -6.70 0.87 1.83
CA ALA A 12 -5.60 0.00 1.47
C ALA A 12 -5.52 -0.03 -0.05
N LEU A 13 -4.45 0.56 -0.61
CA LEU A 13 -4.18 0.45 -2.04
C LEU A 13 -3.50 -0.88 -2.30
N VAL A 14 -3.94 -1.58 -3.33
CA VAL A 14 -3.41 -2.90 -3.67
C VAL A 14 -2.89 -2.87 -5.10
N TRP A 15 -1.63 -3.22 -5.27
CA TRP A 15 -0.96 -3.31 -6.56
C TRP A 15 -0.59 -4.75 -6.87
N ASN A 16 -0.86 -5.19 -8.08
CA ASN A 16 -0.47 -6.51 -8.60
C ASN A 16 -0.91 -7.67 -7.71
N TYR A 17 -2.16 -7.59 -7.22
CA TYR A 17 -2.78 -8.68 -6.48
C TYR A 17 -4.17 -8.89 -7.07
N PRO A 18 -4.32 -9.84 -7.99
CA PRO A 18 -5.59 -10.00 -8.72
C PRO A 18 -6.74 -10.44 -7.81
N GLN A 19 -7.93 -9.96 -8.12
CA GLN A 19 -9.12 -10.37 -7.40
C GLN A 19 -9.46 -11.84 -7.59
N THR A 20 -8.83 -12.47 -8.57
CA THR A 20 -8.97 -13.90 -8.83
C THR A 20 -8.09 -14.76 -7.92
N GLU A 21 -7.15 -14.15 -7.17
CA GLU A 21 -6.34 -14.88 -6.22
C GLU A 21 -7.24 -15.53 -5.15
N PRO A 22 -6.99 -16.80 -4.79
CA PRO A 22 -7.81 -17.47 -3.77
C PRO A 22 -7.82 -16.75 -2.43
N SER A 23 -6.75 -16.04 -2.09
CA SER A 23 -6.64 -15.31 -0.83
C SER A 23 -7.19 -13.88 -0.91
N TRP A 24 -7.77 -13.46 -2.04
CA TRP A 24 -8.30 -12.10 -2.18
C TRP A 24 -9.36 -11.78 -1.11
N SER A 25 -10.30 -12.69 -0.89
CA SER A 25 -11.35 -12.45 0.10
C SER A 25 -10.78 -12.36 1.52
N ALA A 26 -9.73 -13.11 1.82
CA ALA A 26 -9.06 -13.03 3.11
C ALA A 26 -8.34 -11.69 3.28
N LEU A 27 -7.73 -11.17 2.22
CA LEU A 27 -7.11 -9.84 2.24
C LEU A 27 -8.16 -8.77 2.50
N VAL A 28 -9.27 -8.79 1.78
CA VAL A 28 -10.35 -7.83 1.96
C VAL A 28 -10.90 -7.88 3.38
N ALA A 29 -11.17 -9.09 3.88
CA ALA A 29 -11.71 -9.27 5.23
C ALA A 29 -10.76 -8.72 6.30
N ALA A 30 -9.47 -8.96 6.15
CA ALA A 30 -8.47 -8.45 7.10
C ALA A 30 -8.44 -6.93 7.11
N CYS A 31 -8.47 -6.30 5.93
CA CYS A 31 -8.49 -4.84 5.82
C CYS A 31 -9.77 -4.25 6.39
N GLU A 32 -10.91 -4.85 6.09
CA GLU A 32 -12.19 -4.35 6.61
C GLU A 32 -12.26 -4.44 8.13
N LYS A 33 -11.65 -5.44 8.72
CA LYS A 33 -11.60 -5.61 10.16
C LYS A 33 -10.96 -4.43 10.87
N VAL A 34 -10.02 -3.76 10.23
CA VAL A 34 -9.37 -2.55 10.76
C VAL A 34 -9.89 -1.26 10.13
N GLY A 35 -11.02 -1.34 9.41
CA GLY A 35 -11.67 -0.15 8.87
C GLY A 35 -11.06 0.39 7.58
N LEU A 36 -10.34 -0.43 6.82
CA LEU A 36 -9.72 0.00 5.58
C LEU A 36 -10.42 -0.58 4.36
N PRO A 37 -11.13 0.25 3.58
CA PRO A 37 -11.62 -0.19 2.27
C PRO A 37 -10.44 -0.55 1.37
N VAL A 38 -10.56 -1.63 0.64
CA VAL A 38 -9.53 -2.06 -0.31
C VAL A 38 -9.77 -1.38 -1.65
N LYS A 39 -8.73 -0.75 -2.18
CA LYS A 39 -8.77 -0.08 -3.49
C LYS A 39 -7.74 -0.71 -4.40
N PRO A 40 -8.14 -1.59 -5.32
CA PRO A 40 -7.21 -2.10 -6.32
C PRO A 40 -6.74 -0.96 -7.22
N VAL A 41 -5.46 -0.90 -7.51
CA VAL A 41 -4.86 0.10 -8.39
C VAL A 41 -4.55 -0.56 -9.73
N SER A 42 -5.04 0.04 -10.81
CA SER A 42 -4.78 -0.48 -12.13
C SER A 42 -3.43 -0.03 -12.67
N ASN A 43 -2.96 -0.71 -13.71
CA ASN A 43 -1.68 -0.40 -14.34
C ASN A 43 -1.64 1.01 -14.96
N THR A 44 -2.79 1.62 -15.23
CA THR A 44 -2.85 2.98 -15.78
C THR A 44 -2.81 4.05 -14.71
N GLN A 45 -2.86 3.69 -13.43
CA GLN A 45 -2.92 4.62 -12.31
C GLN A 45 -1.59 4.82 -11.60
N ALA A 46 -0.55 4.11 -12.03
CA ALA A 46 0.74 4.14 -11.33
C ALA A 46 1.44 5.50 -11.36
N GLY A 47 1.05 6.38 -12.28
CA GLY A 47 1.60 7.74 -12.36
C GLY A 47 0.94 8.73 -11.42
N HIS A 48 -0.21 8.41 -10.85
CA HIS A 48 -0.87 9.28 -9.88
C HIS A 48 -0.16 9.26 -8.54
N THR A 49 -0.28 10.35 -7.78
CA THR A 49 0.29 10.37 -6.45
C THR A 49 -0.45 9.42 -5.53
N VAL A 50 0.28 8.89 -4.56
CA VAL A 50 -0.29 7.99 -3.55
C VAL A 50 -1.45 8.67 -2.83
N GLY A 51 -1.28 9.93 -2.45
CA GLY A 51 -2.34 10.69 -1.77
C GLY A 51 -3.59 10.84 -2.62
N TRP A 52 -3.44 11.10 -3.91
CA TRP A 52 -4.58 11.22 -4.80
C TRP A 52 -5.32 9.90 -4.94
N LEU A 53 -4.59 8.80 -5.07
CA LEU A 53 -5.19 7.47 -5.15
C LEU A 53 -5.94 7.08 -3.87
N CYS A 54 -5.45 7.54 -2.72
CA CYS A 54 -6.14 7.34 -1.44
C CYS A 54 -7.37 8.24 -1.30
N GLY A 55 -7.45 9.32 -2.07
CA GLY A 55 -8.51 10.31 -1.93
C GLY A 55 -8.24 11.34 -0.85
N ILE A 56 -6.98 11.60 -0.53
CA ILE A 56 -6.62 12.62 0.46
C ILE A 56 -6.94 14.01 -0.10
N PRO A 57 -7.73 14.84 0.60
CA PRO A 57 -8.04 16.18 0.12
C PRO A 57 -6.78 17.01 -0.10
N GLY A 58 -6.74 17.74 -1.21
CA GLY A 58 -5.60 18.56 -1.57
C GLY A 58 -4.45 17.84 -2.22
N ALA A 59 -4.52 16.51 -2.33
CA ALA A 59 -3.48 15.75 -3.01
C ALA A 59 -3.51 16.03 -4.51
N SER A 60 -2.33 16.16 -5.11
CA SER A 60 -2.20 16.48 -6.53
C SER A 60 -2.40 15.26 -7.39
N GLU A 61 -3.24 15.38 -8.41
CA GLU A 61 -3.31 14.39 -9.47
C GLU A 61 -2.03 14.47 -10.28
N ALA A 62 -1.55 13.31 -10.78
CA ALA A 62 -0.35 13.31 -11.61
C ALA A 62 -0.60 14.02 -12.93
N SER A 63 0.39 14.76 -13.38
CA SER A 63 0.35 15.43 -14.68
C SER A 63 0.74 14.51 -15.83
N VAL A 64 1.26 13.33 -15.55
CA VAL A 64 1.75 12.40 -16.56
C VAL A 64 1.02 11.07 -16.44
N LEU A 65 0.48 10.60 -17.57
CA LEU A 65 -0.08 9.25 -17.63
C LEU A 65 1.05 8.25 -17.74
N LEU A 66 0.97 7.21 -16.94
CA LEU A 66 1.99 6.17 -16.92
C LEU A 66 1.30 4.81 -17.00
N HIS A 67 1.61 4.07 -18.06
CA HIS A 67 1.22 2.68 -18.18
C HIS A 67 2.33 1.81 -17.64
N LEU A 68 2.02 1.06 -16.58
CA LEU A 68 2.99 0.22 -15.94
C LEU A 68 2.43 -1.20 -15.87
N ALA A 69 3.12 -2.14 -16.48
CA ALA A 69 2.69 -3.54 -16.42
C ALA A 69 2.67 -3.97 -14.94
N PRO A 70 1.60 -4.68 -14.49
CA PRO A 70 1.49 -5.06 -13.09
C PRO A 70 2.73 -5.81 -12.58
N GLU A 71 3.31 -6.68 -13.39
CA GLU A 71 4.47 -7.49 -13.02
C GLU A 71 5.79 -6.71 -12.96
N THR A 72 5.79 -5.41 -13.30
CA THR A 72 6.99 -4.56 -13.16
C THR A 72 7.48 -4.54 -11.72
N TYR A 73 6.55 -4.57 -10.77
CA TYR A 73 6.86 -4.63 -9.34
C TYR A 73 6.08 -5.77 -8.71
N PRO A 74 6.61 -6.37 -7.63
CA PRO A 74 5.85 -7.37 -6.87
C PRO A 74 4.57 -6.78 -6.29
N ALA A 75 3.67 -7.65 -5.83
CA ALA A 75 2.45 -7.22 -5.17
C ALA A 75 2.77 -6.28 -4.00
N ALA A 76 1.96 -5.25 -3.85
CA ALA A 76 2.18 -4.24 -2.82
C ALA A 76 0.87 -3.88 -2.13
N LEU A 77 0.98 -3.57 -0.85
CA LEU A 77 -0.12 -3.12 -0.01
C LEU A 77 0.28 -1.80 0.63
N ILE A 78 -0.43 -0.72 0.28
CA ILE A 78 -0.13 0.63 0.76
C ILE A 78 -1.28 1.06 1.66
N LEU A 79 -0.97 1.34 2.92
CA LEU A 79 -1.97 1.54 3.96
C LEU A 79 -2.04 3.00 4.38
N ASN A 80 -3.22 3.58 4.36
CA ASN A 80 -3.46 4.95 4.81
C ASN A 80 -4.49 4.97 5.93
N GLY A 81 -4.18 5.72 6.99
CA GLY A 81 -5.14 5.98 8.04
C GLY A 81 -5.19 4.96 9.17
N LEU A 82 -4.11 4.21 9.37
CA LEU A 82 -4.01 3.26 10.49
C LEU A 82 -3.09 3.80 11.57
N ASP A 83 -3.50 3.63 12.82
CA ASP A 83 -2.60 3.79 13.93
C ASP A 83 -1.78 2.51 14.13
N ARG A 84 -0.81 2.54 15.03
CA ARG A 84 0.10 1.41 15.24
C ARG A 84 -0.63 0.16 15.70
N LYS A 85 -1.59 0.31 16.58
CA LYS A 85 -2.34 -0.83 17.10
C LYS A 85 -3.11 -1.55 16.00
N HIS A 86 -3.80 -0.79 15.14
CA HIS A 86 -4.57 -1.37 14.05
C HIS A 86 -3.66 -1.93 12.96
N LEU A 87 -2.51 -1.30 12.75
CA LEU A 87 -1.51 -1.84 11.81
C LEU A 87 -1.03 -3.21 12.28
N ASP A 88 -0.68 -3.34 13.56
CA ASP A 88 -0.21 -4.61 14.10
C ASP A 88 -1.30 -5.67 13.99
N THR A 89 -2.56 -5.30 14.24
CA THR A 89 -3.70 -6.21 14.08
C THR A 89 -3.82 -6.68 12.63
N LEU A 90 -3.74 -5.76 11.68
CA LEU A 90 -3.84 -6.10 10.26
C LEU A 90 -2.73 -7.08 9.84
N LEU A 91 -1.49 -6.77 10.22
CA LEU A 91 -0.36 -7.63 9.86
C LEU A 91 -0.51 -9.03 10.44
N ALA A 92 -1.01 -9.14 11.68
CA ALA A 92 -1.26 -10.43 12.31
C ALA A 92 -2.39 -11.20 11.59
N GLU A 93 -3.46 -10.51 11.21
CA GLU A 93 -4.56 -11.13 10.48
C GLU A 93 -4.12 -11.67 9.13
N LEU A 94 -3.31 -10.89 8.40
CA LEU A 94 -2.79 -11.32 7.10
C LEU A 94 -1.92 -12.56 7.24
N ARG A 95 -1.07 -12.58 8.28
CA ARG A 95 -0.20 -13.72 8.55
C ARG A 95 -1.02 -14.97 8.87
N THR A 96 -2.02 -14.82 9.74
CA THR A 96 -2.90 -15.92 10.13
C THR A 96 -3.66 -16.48 8.93
N ALA A 97 -4.09 -15.60 8.02
CA ALA A 97 -4.84 -15.99 6.84
C ALA A 97 -3.95 -16.53 5.71
N GLY A 98 -2.63 -16.50 5.88
CA GLY A 98 -1.71 -16.97 4.85
C GLY A 98 -1.59 -16.03 3.66
N VAL A 99 -1.94 -14.76 3.84
CA VAL A 99 -1.82 -13.75 2.78
C VAL A 99 -0.41 -13.18 2.79
N THR A 100 0.32 -13.39 1.72
CA THR A 100 1.70 -12.90 1.60
C THR A 100 1.76 -11.82 0.53
N ILE A 101 2.15 -10.62 0.93
CA ILE A 101 2.35 -9.51 0.02
C ILE A 101 3.77 -8.98 0.23
N PRO A 102 4.64 -9.08 -0.79
CA PRO A 102 6.06 -8.74 -0.63
C PRO A 102 6.33 -7.30 -0.23
N LEU A 103 5.58 -6.35 -0.77
CA LEU A 103 5.82 -4.94 -0.51
C LEU A 103 4.68 -4.38 0.33
N LYS A 104 5.03 -3.76 1.46
CA LYS A 104 4.04 -3.11 2.33
C LYS A 104 4.58 -1.76 2.76
N ALA A 105 3.72 -0.76 2.78
CA ALA A 105 4.09 0.58 3.23
C ALA A 105 2.91 1.27 3.89
N VAL A 106 3.23 2.24 4.72
CA VAL A 106 2.25 3.15 5.34
C VAL A 106 2.40 4.50 4.66
N VAL A 107 1.27 5.13 4.33
CA VAL A 107 1.28 6.46 3.75
C VAL A 107 1.77 7.46 4.80
N THR A 108 2.71 8.31 4.40
CA THR A 108 3.27 9.36 5.24
C THR A 108 3.07 10.73 4.59
N ALA A 109 3.33 11.80 5.34
CA ALA A 109 3.27 13.15 4.79
C ALA A 109 4.22 13.32 3.60
N THR A 110 5.33 12.61 3.61
CA THR A 110 6.30 12.69 2.52
C THR A 110 5.88 11.85 1.31
N ASN A 111 5.62 10.55 1.51
CA ASN A 111 5.38 9.66 0.37
C ASN A 111 3.99 9.83 -0.26
N GLN A 112 3.06 10.49 0.40
CA GLN A 112 1.76 10.75 -0.21
C GLN A 112 1.89 11.65 -1.45
N GLN A 113 2.96 12.42 -1.55
CA GLN A 113 3.22 13.31 -2.68
C GLN A 113 3.93 12.61 -3.84
N TRP A 114 4.37 11.38 -3.64
CA TRP A 114 5.10 10.64 -4.67
C TRP A 114 4.12 9.94 -5.61
N PRO A 115 4.45 9.84 -6.90
CA PRO A 115 3.74 8.90 -7.76
C PRO A 115 3.84 7.49 -7.19
N LEU A 116 2.79 6.70 -7.34
CA LEU A 116 2.80 5.32 -6.83
C LEU A 116 4.00 4.55 -7.38
N SER A 117 4.33 4.73 -8.66
CA SER A 117 5.47 4.06 -9.28
C SER A 117 6.78 4.33 -8.54
N GLU A 118 6.98 5.56 -8.04
CA GLU A 118 8.19 5.90 -7.29
C GLU A 118 8.20 5.23 -5.92
N LEU A 119 7.06 5.16 -5.26
CA LEU A 119 6.96 4.45 -3.99
C LEU A 119 7.26 2.97 -4.17
N LEU A 120 6.71 2.35 -5.21
CA LEU A 120 6.96 0.94 -5.49
C LEU A 120 8.45 0.69 -5.76
N ALA A 121 9.09 1.57 -6.54
CA ALA A 121 10.51 1.46 -6.81
C ALA A 121 11.35 1.58 -5.53
N GLU A 122 10.99 2.50 -4.65
CA GLU A 122 11.67 2.68 -3.37
C GLU A 122 11.53 1.44 -2.48
N LEU A 123 10.33 0.89 -2.40
CA LEU A 123 10.08 -0.33 -1.61
C LEU A 123 10.91 -1.50 -2.12
N CYS A 124 11.03 -1.65 -3.44
CA CYS A 124 11.86 -2.69 -4.03
C CYS A 124 13.33 -2.47 -3.68
N ARG A 125 13.80 -1.23 -3.74
CA ARG A 125 15.18 -0.90 -3.42
C ARG A 125 15.50 -1.21 -1.97
N GLU A 126 14.61 -0.85 -1.05
CA GLU A 126 14.78 -1.17 0.37
C GLU A 126 14.81 -2.67 0.61
N ARG A 127 13.92 -3.40 -0.05
CA ARG A 127 13.87 -4.86 0.06
C ARG A 127 15.16 -5.51 -0.42
N ASP A 128 15.68 -5.06 -1.55
CA ASP A 128 16.93 -5.58 -2.11
C ASP A 128 18.11 -5.26 -1.20
N GLU A 129 18.12 -4.08 -0.61
CA GLU A 129 19.17 -3.68 0.33
C GLU A 129 19.17 -4.56 1.58
N ILE A 130 17.98 -4.85 2.11
CA ILE A 130 17.84 -5.74 3.28
C ILE A 130 18.33 -7.14 2.93
N ALA A 131 17.98 -7.65 1.76
CA ALA A 131 18.40 -8.97 1.30
C ALA A 131 19.92 -9.04 1.15
N ARG A 132 20.56 -7.98 0.62
CA ARG A 132 22.00 -7.94 0.49
C ARG A 132 22.71 -7.92 1.84
N ARG A 133 22.20 -7.17 2.79
CA ARG A 133 22.74 -7.13 4.16
C ARG A 133 22.65 -8.48 4.84
N ALA A 134 21.51 -9.15 4.68
CA ALA A 134 21.33 -10.48 5.24
C ALA A 134 22.31 -11.49 4.63
N ALA A 135 22.56 -11.41 3.31
CA ALA A 135 23.51 -12.28 2.63
C ALA A 135 24.94 -12.06 3.12
N LYS A 136 25.31 -10.80 3.42
CA LYS A 136 26.66 -10.48 3.90
C LYS A 136 26.91 -10.97 5.32
N ASN A 137 25.86 -11.15 6.10
CA ASN A 137 25.96 -11.53 7.50
C ASN A 137 25.89 -13.05 7.73
N THR A 138 25.81 -13.82 6.66
CA THR A 138 25.79 -15.29 6.76
C THR A 138 27.16 -15.91 6.55
#